data_a33584fd2ae19846cec4e30a166e97b4
#
_entry.id   a33584fd2ae19846cec4e30a166e97b4
#
_cell.length_a   1.000
_cell.length_b   1.000
_cell.length_c   1.000
_cell.angle_alpha   90.00
_cell.angle_beta   90.00
_cell.angle_gamma   90.00
#
_symmetry.space_group_name_H-M   'P 1'
#
loop_
_entity.id
_entity.type
_entity.pdbx_description
1 polymer ?
#
loop_
_entity_poly.entity_id
_entity_poly.type
_entity_poly.pdbx_seq_one_letter_code
_entity_poly.pdbx_strand_id
1 'polypeptide(L)'
;MAVMTYIQAITPAMRDEMERDERVFVLGEDVGVKGGVFGATKGLQERFGELRVLDTPLAESAIAGVAIGAAMYGLRPIAEMQYSDFMFPATNQ
;
A
#
# COMPACT_ATOMS: atom_id res chain seq x y z
N MET A 1 -7.47 -1.37 -26.90
CA MET A 1 -7.32 -2.00 -25.57
C MET A 1 -5.85 -2.32 -25.33
N ALA A 2 -5.30 -1.90 -24.24
CA ALA A 2 -3.91 -2.15 -23.92
C ALA A 2 -3.75 -3.50 -23.19
N VAL A 3 -2.69 -4.23 -23.55
CA VAL A 3 -2.30 -5.45 -22.83
C VAL A 3 -1.21 -5.07 -21.83
N MET A 4 -1.39 -5.44 -20.56
CA MET A 4 -0.45 -5.09 -19.51
C MET A 4 -0.43 -6.17 -18.41
N THR A 5 0.66 -6.20 -17.64
CA THR A 5 0.75 -7.08 -16.48
C THR A 5 -0.13 -6.54 -15.34
N TYR A 6 -0.38 -7.39 -14.32
CA TYR A 6 -1.11 -6.95 -13.14
C TYR A 6 -0.43 -5.74 -12.46
N ILE A 7 0.90 -5.78 -12.32
CA ILE A 7 1.63 -4.67 -11.69
C ILE A 7 1.49 -3.40 -12.51
N GLN A 8 1.58 -3.50 -13.83
CA GLN A 8 1.42 -2.34 -14.70
C GLN A 8 0.02 -1.72 -14.62
N ALA A 9 -0.97 -2.48 -14.20
CA ALA A 9 -2.32 -1.98 -13.97
C ALA A 9 -2.50 -1.46 -12.55
N ILE A 10 -1.92 -2.13 -11.56
CA ILE A 10 -2.10 -1.80 -10.13
C ILE A 10 -1.42 -0.48 -9.79
N THR A 11 -0.18 -0.28 -10.23
CA THR A 11 0.58 0.92 -9.86
C THR A 11 -0.09 2.21 -10.35
N PRO A 12 -0.52 2.33 -11.61
CA PRO A 12 -1.24 3.52 -12.04
C PRO A 12 -2.57 3.69 -11.32
N ALA A 13 -3.27 2.60 -10.99
CA ALA A 13 -4.53 2.69 -10.27
C ALA A 13 -4.35 3.29 -8.88
N MET A 14 -3.32 2.87 -8.16
CA MET A 14 -3.00 3.45 -6.84
C MET A 14 -2.62 4.92 -6.98
N ARG A 15 -1.77 5.25 -7.94
CA ARG A 15 -1.36 6.63 -8.18
C ARG A 15 -2.57 7.52 -8.47
N ASP A 16 -3.45 7.08 -9.35
CA ASP A 16 -4.61 7.85 -9.74
C ASP A 16 -5.55 8.08 -8.55
N GLU A 17 -5.76 7.07 -7.72
CA GLU A 17 -6.58 7.21 -6.52
C GLU A 17 -5.93 8.15 -5.49
N MET A 18 -4.62 8.07 -5.34
CA MET A 18 -3.88 8.94 -4.42
C MET A 18 -3.89 10.40 -4.89
N GLU A 19 -3.89 10.64 -6.19
CA GLU A 19 -4.01 11.99 -6.73
C GLU A 19 -5.42 12.54 -6.56
N ARG A 20 -6.43 11.68 -6.73
CA ARG A 20 -7.82 12.07 -6.67
C ARG A 20 -8.29 12.35 -5.25
N ASP A 21 -7.76 11.64 -4.27
CA ASP A 21 -8.24 11.71 -2.87
C ASP A 21 -7.03 11.67 -1.93
N GLU A 22 -6.83 12.76 -1.21
CA GLU A 22 -5.70 12.89 -0.27
C GLU A 22 -5.81 11.96 0.95
N ARG A 23 -6.98 11.35 1.18
CA ARG A 23 -7.16 10.37 2.26
C ARG A 23 -6.58 9.01 1.90
N VAL A 24 -6.31 8.74 0.63
CA VAL A 24 -5.72 7.48 0.18
C VAL A 24 -4.24 7.46 0.51
N PHE A 25 -3.80 6.43 1.20
CA PHE A 25 -2.38 6.22 1.50
C PHE A 25 -2.04 4.74 1.44
N VAL A 26 -0.78 4.45 1.25
CA VAL A 26 -0.27 3.08 1.13
C VAL A 26 0.61 2.78 2.34
N LEU A 27 0.48 1.61 2.91
CA LEU A 27 1.38 1.15 3.96
C LEU A 27 1.74 -0.31 3.74
N GLY A 28 2.93 -0.67 4.14
CA GLY A 28 3.44 -2.04 3.99
C GLY A 28 4.94 -2.11 4.13
N GLU A 29 5.47 -3.31 4.03
CA GLU A 29 6.91 -3.56 4.13
C GLU A 29 7.59 -3.16 2.83
N ASP A 30 8.60 -2.28 2.93
CA ASP A 30 9.41 -1.84 1.79
C ASP A 30 8.61 -1.18 0.65
N VAL A 31 7.45 -0.60 0.97
CA VAL A 31 6.62 0.06 -0.05
C VAL A 31 7.13 1.45 -0.43
N GLY A 32 8.02 2.04 0.37
CA GLY A 32 8.55 3.39 0.15
C GLY A 32 9.60 3.45 -0.94
N VAL A 33 10.84 3.77 -0.55
CA VAL A 33 11.95 3.96 -1.51
C VAL A 33 12.14 2.74 -2.40
N LYS A 34 12.06 1.54 -1.84
CA LYS A 34 12.22 0.30 -2.62
C LYS A 34 11.09 0.07 -3.62
N GLY A 35 9.92 0.61 -3.37
CA GLY A 35 8.79 0.45 -4.29
C GLY A 35 8.09 -0.89 -4.21
N GLY A 36 8.22 -1.60 -3.08
CA GLY A 36 7.61 -2.91 -2.88
C GLY A 36 8.48 -4.05 -3.41
N VAL A 37 8.26 -5.25 -2.88
CA VAL A 37 9.05 -6.43 -3.26
C VAL A 37 8.88 -6.81 -4.72
N PHE A 38 7.74 -6.52 -5.31
CA PHE A 38 7.45 -6.75 -6.73
C PHE A 38 7.35 -5.46 -7.54
N GLY A 39 7.70 -4.32 -6.96
CA GLY A 39 7.72 -3.04 -7.65
C GLY A 39 6.35 -2.38 -7.81
N ALA A 40 5.33 -2.86 -7.12
CA ALA A 40 3.96 -2.33 -7.29
C ALA A 40 3.80 -0.88 -6.81
N THR A 41 4.62 -0.44 -5.85
CA THR A 41 4.55 0.92 -5.30
C THR A 41 5.70 1.81 -5.76
N LYS A 42 6.45 1.38 -6.76
CA LYS A 42 7.62 2.11 -7.25
C LYS A 42 7.25 3.54 -7.65
N GLY A 43 8.00 4.51 -7.12
CA GLY A 43 7.82 5.92 -7.43
C GLY A 43 6.73 6.63 -6.66
N LEU A 44 5.88 5.92 -5.92
CA LEU A 44 4.77 6.54 -5.20
C LEU A 44 5.26 7.42 -4.04
N GLN A 45 6.24 6.96 -3.27
CA GLN A 45 6.76 7.77 -2.15
C GLN A 45 7.44 9.03 -2.65
N GLU A 46 8.21 8.95 -3.73
CA GLU A 46 8.84 10.13 -4.33
C GLU A 46 7.80 11.16 -4.73
N ARG A 47 6.65 10.73 -5.24
CA ARG A 47 5.59 11.64 -5.70
C ARG A 47 4.72 12.16 -4.56
N PHE A 48 4.35 11.32 -3.59
CA PHE A 48 3.35 11.68 -2.58
C PHE A 48 3.92 11.89 -1.17
N GLY A 49 5.17 11.50 -0.94
CA GLY A 49 5.83 11.72 0.33
C GLY A 49 5.68 10.56 1.31
N GLU A 50 6.48 10.61 2.37
CA GLU A 50 6.58 9.53 3.35
C GLU A 50 5.32 9.34 4.19
N LEU A 51 4.53 10.39 4.36
CA LEU A 51 3.29 10.28 5.14
C LEU A 51 2.17 9.59 4.38
N ARG A 52 2.26 9.53 3.08
CA ARG A 52 1.26 8.87 2.24
C ARG A 52 1.72 7.52 1.70
N VAL A 53 2.99 7.22 1.81
CA VAL A 53 3.55 5.91 1.46
C VAL A 53 4.46 5.49 2.60
N LEU A 54 3.90 4.71 3.52
CA LEU A 54 4.52 4.40 4.80
C LEU A 54 5.22 3.04 4.78
N ASP A 55 6.52 3.05 4.97
CA ASP A 55 7.24 1.82 5.26
C ASP A 55 6.91 1.35 6.66
N THR A 56 6.56 0.08 6.81
CA THR A 56 6.30 -0.53 8.11
C THR A 56 7.38 -1.55 8.44
N PRO A 57 7.54 -1.89 9.74
CA PRO A 57 8.29 -3.08 10.10
C PRO A 57 7.65 -4.34 9.50
N LEU A 58 8.38 -5.43 9.52
CA LEU A 58 7.88 -6.74 9.10
C LEU A 58 6.92 -7.28 10.16
N ALA A 59 5.68 -6.81 10.12
CA ALA A 59 4.65 -7.11 11.13
C ALA A 59 3.27 -7.00 10.50
N GLU A 60 2.82 -8.08 9.86
CA GLU A 60 1.55 -8.10 9.12
C GLU A 60 0.34 -7.77 10.00
N SER A 61 0.34 -8.22 11.25
CA SER A 61 -0.74 -7.86 12.19
C SER A 61 -0.81 -6.36 12.40
N ALA A 62 0.35 -5.70 12.53
CA ALA A 62 0.40 -4.25 12.70
C ALA A 62 -0.05 -3.52 11.43
N ILE A 63 0.34 -4.01 10.26
CA ILE A 63 -0.10 -3.42 8.99
C ILE A 63 -1.62 -3.42 8.90
N ALA A 64 -2.24 -4.58 9.15
CA ALA A 64 -3.69 -4.70 9.12
C ALA A 64 -4.35 -3.86 10.21
N GLY A 65 -3.82 -3.87 11.42
CA GLY A 65 -4.38 -3.11 12.54
C GLY A 65 -4.34 -1.61 12.30
N VAL A 66 -3.23 -1.09 11.80
CA VAL A 66 -3.11 0.33 11.46
C VAL A 66 -4.07 0.70 10.33
N ALA A 67 -4.18 -0.15 9.31
CA ALA A 67 -5.09 0.10 8.20
C ALA A 67 -6.54 0.17 8.69
N ILE A 68 -6.96 -0.76 9.53
CA ILE A 68 -8.32 -0.78 10.07
C ILE A 68 -8.58 0.48 10.90
N GLY A 69 -7.68 0.82 11.81
CA GLY A 69 -7.84 2.01 12.64
C GLY A 69 -7.89 3.29 11.81
N ALA A 70 -7.03 3.41 10.83
CA ALA A 70 -7.01 4.56 9.93
C ALA A 70 -8.31 4.66 9.14
N ALA A 71 -8.83 3.54 8.65
CA ALA A 71 -10.10 3.52 7.91
C ALA A 71 -11.28 3.94 8.80
N MET A 72 -11.28 3.50 10.05
CA MET A 72 -12.30 3.92 11.01
C MET A 72 -12.26 5.42 11.28
N TYR A 73 -11.09 6.02 11.16
CA TYR A 73 -10.89 7.45 11.37
C TYR A 73 -11.17 8.28 10.13
N GLY A 74 -11.51 7.65 9.00
CA GLY A 74 -11.90 8.35 7.77
C GLY A 74 -10.88 8.34 6.65
N LEU A 75 -9.72 7.72 6.86
CA LEU A 75 -8.73 7.57 5.80
C LEU A 75 -9.06 6.39 4.89
N ARG A 76 -8.34 6.27 3.79
CA ARG A 76 -8.54 5.20 2.81
C ARG A 76 -7.22 4.45 2.60
N PRO A 77 -6.89 3.50 3.46
CA PRO A 77 -5.62 2.79 3.40
C PRO A 77 -5.60 1.72 2.32
N ILE A 78 -4.44 1.57 1.70
CA ILE A 78 -4.09 0.42 0.87
C ILE A 78 -2.98 -0.29 1.61
N ALA A 79 -3.30 -1.44 2.20
CA ALA A 79 -2.34 -2.23 2.98
C ALA A 79 -1.74 -3.31 2.08
N GLU A 80 -0.43 -3.24 1.84
CA GLU A 80 0.25 -4.24 1.02
C GLU A 80 0.75 -5.38 1.90
N MET A 81 0.37 -6.61 1.53
CA MET A 81 0.99 -7.84 2.04
C MET A 81 1.88 -8.39 0.95
N GLN A 82 3.15 -8.67 1.26
CA GLN A 82 4.13 -9.06 0.24
C GLN A 82 3.75 -10.37 -0.47
N TYR A 83 3.22 -11.32 0.29
CA TYR A 83 2.77 -12.61 -0.22
C TYR A 83 1.42 -12.95 0.40
N SER A 84 0.58 -13.65 -0.33
CA SER A 84 -0.76 -14.02 0.16
C SER A 84 -0.72 -14.84 1.44
N ASP A 85 0.31 -15.67 1.63
CA ASP A 85 0.47 -16.47 2.85
C ASP A 85 0.63 -15.60 4.09
N PHE A 86 1.17 -14.40 3.94
CA PHE A 86 1.39 -13.48 5.05
C PHE A 86 0.09 -12.81 5.53
N MET A 87 -1.01 -13.05 4.87
CA MET A 87 -2.31 -12.62 5.36
C MET A 87 -2.78 -13.41 6.59
N PHE A 88 -2.27 -14.62 6.78
CA PHE A 88 -2.65 -15.43 7.95
C PHE A 88 -2.31 -14.75 9.27
N PRO A 89 -1.08 -14.24 9.49
CA PRO A 89 -0.78 -13.49 10.71
C PRO A 89 -1.64 -12.23 10.87
N ALA A 90 -2.08 -11.63 9.77
CA ALA A 90 -2.89 -10.42 9.79
C ALA A 90 -4.38 -10.70 10.06
N THR A 91 -4.82 -11.93 9.93
CA THR A 91 -6.25 -12.29 9.99
C THR A 91 -6.89 -11.93 11.32
N ASN A 92 -6.12 -11.96 12.41
CA ASN A 92 -6.62 -11.59 13.73
C ASN A 92 -7.15 -10.14 13.80
N GLN A 93 -6.64 -9.30 12.95
CA GLN A 93 -7.02 -7.89 12.94
C GLN A 93 -8.17 -7.65 12.00
#